data_72b9092ee06fa9dfb308491ddaf46821
#
_entry.id   72b9092ee06fa9dfb308491ddaf46821
#
_cell.length_a   1.000
_cell.length_b   1.000
_cell.length_c   1.000
_cell.angle_alpha   90.00
_cell.angle_beta   90.00
_cell.angle_gamma   90.00
#
_symmetry.space_group_name_H-M   'P 1'
#
loop_
_entity.id
_entity.type
_entity.pdbx_description
1 polymer ?
#
loop_
_entity_poly.entity_id
_entity_poly.type
_entity_poly.pdbx_seq_one_letter_code
_entity_poly.pdbx_strand_id
1 'polypeptide(L)'
;MKRMLINAKTVALVDGQRLYDLDIESGAREQKKANIYKGRITRIEPSLEAAFVDFGSERHGFLPLKEISREYFKKAPEGRVNIKDVLSEGQEVIVQVEKEERGNKGAALTTFISLAGRYLVLMPNNPRAGGISRRIEGEERNELREALNGLVAPADMGLIVRTAGLGRSSEEMQWDLDYLLQL
;
A
#
# COMPACT_ATOMS: atom_id res chain seq x y z
N MET A 1 14.58 33.22 -21.58
CA MET A 1 13.66 33.11 -20.43
C MET A 1 13.27 31.65 -20.27
N LYS A 2 13.60 31.10 -19.12
CA LYS A 2 13.26 29.71 -18.79
C LYS A 2 11.79 29.58 -18.42
N ARG A 3 11.11 28.61 -19.00
CA ARG A 3 9.68 28.35 -18.79
C ARG A 3 9.42 26.87 -18.66
N MET A 4 8.39 26.53 -17.87
CA MET A 4 7.84 25.18 -17.81
C MET A 4 6.50 25.17 -18.53
N LEU A 5 6.38 24.29 -19.52
CA LEU A 5 5.14 24.09 -20.27
C LEU A 5 4.54 22.77 -19.83
N ILE A 6 3.30 22.79 -19.36
CA ILE A 6 2.61 21.63 -18.83
C ILE A 6 1.34 21.39 -19.67
N ASN A 7 1.23 20.20 -20.19
CA ASN A 7 0.01 19.67 -20.79
C ASN A 7 -0.32 18.34 -20.08
N ALA A 8 -1.55 17.88 -20.14
CA ALA A 8 -2.12 16.77 -19.33
C ALA A 8 -1.26 15.51 -19.19
N LYS A 9 -0.21 15.23 -19.74
CA LYS A 9 0.72 14.10 -19.56
C LYS A 9 2.14 14.42 -20.00
N THR A 10 2.43 15.72 -20.18
CA THR A 10 3.72 16.12 -20.71
C THR A 10 4.19 17.37 -19.98
N VAL A 11 5.42 17.34 -19.54
CA VAL A 11 6.11 18.51 -18.96
C VAL A 11 7.34 18.79 -19.81
N ALA A 12 7.44 20.01 -20.32
CA ALA A 12 8.59 20.46 -21.10
C ALA A 12 9.24 21.67 -20.43
N LEU A 13 10.55 21.58 -20.23
CA LEU A 13 11.36 22.70 -19.76
C LEU A 13 12.04 23.33 -20.96
N VAL A 14 11.80 24.63 -21.19
CA VAL A 14 12.32 25.37 -22.33
C VAL A 14 13.05 26.64 -21.89
N ASP A 15 14.07 27.00 -22.65
CA ASP A 15 14.74 28.29 -22.55
C ASP A 15 14.50 29.04 -23.87
N GLY A 16 13.63 30.06 -23.83
CA GLY A 16 13.11 30.66 -25.06
C GLY A 16 12.31 29.66 -25.87
N GLN A 17 12.78 29.30 -27.05
CA GLN A 17 12.19 28.26 -27.90
C GLN A 17 12.98 26.94 -27.90
N ARG A 18 14.03 26.88 -27.08
CA ARG A 18 14.90 25.70 -26.98
C ARG A 18 14.45 24.78 -25.88
N LEU A 19 14.05 23.56 -26.24
CA LEU A 19 13.76 22.48 -25.30
C LEU A 19 15.05 21.97 -24.64
N TYR A 20 15.10 21.87 -23.31
CA TYR A 20 16.24 21.28 -22.61
C TYR A 20 15.87 20.14 -21.69
N ASP A 21 14.58 19.93 -21.39
CA ASP A 21 14.09 18.75 -20.69
C ASP A 21 12.66 18.44 -21.09
N LEU A 22 12.32 17.18 -21.19
CA LEU A 22 11.00 16.70 -21.56
C LEU A 22 10.64 15.47 -20.75
N ASP A 23 9.51 15.53 -20.05
CA ASP A 23 8.91 14.40 -19.35
C ASP A 23 7.55 14.12 -19.96
N ILE A 24 7.35 12.88 -20.43
CA ILE A 24 6.11 12.41 -21.01
C ILE A 24 5.59 11.24 -20.21
N GLU A 25 4.44 11.42 -19.57
CA GLU A 25 3.73 10.32 -18.93
C GLU A 25 3.00 9.51 -20.02
N SER A 26 3.51 8.30 -20.28
CA SER A 26 2.91 7.40 -21.24
C SER A 26 1.65 6.76 -20.65
N GLY A 27 0.50 7.01 -21.28
CA GLY A 27 -0.75 6.33 -20.91
C GLY A 27 -0.76 4.81 -21.18
N ALA A 28 0.26 4.27 -21.85
CA ALA A 28 0.42 2.84 -22.09
C ALA A 28 1.06 2.09 -20.90
N ARG A 29 1.63 2.82 -19.93
CA ARG A 29 2.14 2.27 -18.67
C ARG A 29 1.35 2.88 -17.52
N GLU A 30 0.20 2.31 -17.26
CA GLU A 30 -0.53 2.61 -16.03
C GLU A 30 0.30 2.14 -14.83
N GLN A 31 0.65 3.08 -13.95
CA GLN A 31 1.32 2.73 -12.70
C GLN A 31 0.31 2.09 -11.76
N LYS A 32 0.49 0.79 -11.48
CA LYS A 32 -0.41 0.00 -10.62
C LYS A 32 0.02 -0.04 -9.16
N LYS A 33 1.24 0.38 -8.84
CA LYS A 33 1.77 0.35 -7.47
C LYS A 33 0.85 1.09 -6.51
N ALA A 34 0.58 0.45 -5.37
CA ALA A 34 -0.35 0.89 -4.32
C ALA A 34 -1.84 0.86 -4.70
N ASN A 35 -2.21 0.57 -5.94
CA ASN A 35 -3.61 0.39 -6.31
C ASN A 35 -4.21 -0.83 -5.61
N ILE A 36 -5.51 -0.74 -5.32
CA ILE A 36 -6.27 -1.78 -4.62
C ILE A 36 -7.30 -2.38 -5.57
N TYR A 37 -7.36 -3.70 -5.59
CA TYR A 37 -8.24 -4.45 -6.49
C TYR A 37 -9.00 -5.55 -5.74
N LYS A 38 -10.18 -5.88 -6.22
CA LYS A 38 -10.85 -7.12 -5.88
C LYS A 38 -10.33 -8.19 -6.83
N GLY A 39 -9.60 -9.15 -6.30
CA GLY A 39 -9.00 -10.23 -7.07
C GLY A 39 -9.65 -11.58 -6.76
N ARG A 40 -9.31 -12.57 -7.57
CA ARG A 40 -9.74 -13.96 -7.41
C ARG A 40 -8.55 -14.88 -7.48
N ILE A 41 -8.43 -15.78 -6.51
CA ILE A 41 -7.40 -16.81 -6.50
C ILE A 41 -7.67 -17.79 -7.65
N THR A 42 -6.72 -17.88 -8.58
CA THR A 42 -6.83 -18.78 -9.75
C THR A 42 -6.05 -20.07 -9.57
N ARG A 43 -4.98 -20.04 -8.78
CA ARG A 43 -4.12 -21.18 -8.54
C ARG A 43 -3.44 -21.07 -7.18
N ILE A 44 -3.35 -22.19 -6.49
CA ILE A 44 -2.58 -22.32 -5.24
C ILE A 44 -1.34 -23.16 -5.54
N GLU A 45 -0.19 -22.65 -5.13
CA GLU A 45 1.10 -23.28 -5.36
C GLU A 45 1.80 -23.56 -4.02
N PRO A 46 1.58 -24.76 -3.43
CA PRO A 46 2.12 -25.06 -2.11
C PRO A 46 3.66 -25.05 -2.04
N SER A 47 4.32 -25.43 -3.13
CA SER A 47 5.80 -25.43 -3.18
C SER A 47 6.39 -24.02 -3.05
N LEU A 48 5.63 -22.99 -3.40
CA LEU A 48 6.00 -21.58 -3.27
C LEU A 48 5.39 -20.92 -2.04
N GLU A 49 4.55 -21.63 -1.31
CA GLU A 49 3.71 -21.06 -0.23
C GLU A 49 2.98 -19.78 -0.69
N ALA A 50 2.36 -19.85 -1.87
CA ALA A 50 1.75 -18.69 -2.51
C ALA A 50 0.53 -19.05 -3.35
N ALA A 51 -0.26 -18.04 -3.65
CA ALA A 51 -1.35 -18.11 -4.60
C ALA A 51 -1.11 -17.17 -5.78
N PHE A 52 -1.68 -17.50 -6.92
CA PHE A 52 -1.79 -16.60 -8.06
C PHE A 52 -3.19 -16.00 -8.09
N VAL A 53 -3.27 -14.71 -8.37
CA VAL A 53 -4.51 -13.93 -8.29
C VAL A 53 -4.76 -13.19 -9.60
N ASP A 54 -5.94 -13.39 -10.15
CA ASP A 54 -6.46 -12.55 -11.23
C ASP A 54 -7.05 -11.28 -10.60
N PHE A 55 -6.43 -10.15 -10.86
CA PHE A 55 -6.88 -8.85 -10.38
C PHE A 55 -7.18 -7.87 -11.52
N GLY A 56 -7.37 -8.40 -12.74
CA GLY A 56 -7.72 -7.62 -13.94
C GLY A 56 -6.53 -7.29 -14.84
N SER A 57 -5.32 -7.67 -14.49
CA SER A 57 -4.15 -7.56 -15.35
C SER A 57 -3.99 -8.81 -16.23
N GLU A 58 -3.36 -8.67 -17.39
CA GLU A 58 -3.09 -9.82 -18.28
C GLU A 58 -2.30 -10.91 -17.57
N ARG A 59 -1.30 -10.52 -16.78
CA ARG A 59 -0.53 -11.44 -15.97
C ARG A 59 -1.07 -11.48 -14.56
N HIS A 60 -1.34 -12.70 -14.06
CA HIS A 60 -1.80 -12.88 -12.69
C HIS A 60 -0.75 -12.43 -11.68
N GLY A 61 -1.19 -11.88 -10.54
CA GLY A 61 -0.31 -11.43 -9.49
C GLY A 61 0.10 -12.58 -8.56
N PHE A 62 1.21 -12.38 -7.86
CA PHE A 62 1.78 -13.30 -6.90
C PHE A 62 1.45 -12.86 -5.48
N LEU A 63 0.77 -13.72 -4.72
CA LEU A 63 0.32 -13.45 -3.35
C LEU A 63 0.90 -14.50 -2.39
N PRO A 64 2.01 -14.18 -1.70
CA PRO A 64 2.59 -15.08 -0.72
C PRO A 64 1.69 -15.31 0.49
N LEU A 65 1.76 -16.48 1.11
CA LEU A 65 0.98 -16.82 2.30
C LEU A 65 1.18 -15.81 3.44
N LYS A 66 2.40 -15.33 3.64
CA LYS A 66 2.72 -14.32 4.66
C LYS A 66 2.04 -12.97 4.45
N GLU A 67 1.58 -12.69 3.24
CA GLU A 67 0.89 -11.47 2.86
C GLU A 67 -0.64 -11.64 2.86
N ILE A 68 -1.14 -12.74 3.38
CA ILE A 68 -2.57 -13.06 3.42
C ILE A 68 -3.08 -12.95 4.85
N SER A 69 -4.05 -12.04 5.07
CA SER A 69 -4.71 -11.89 6.35
C SER A 69 -5.48 -13.17 6.72
N ARG A 70 -5.44 -13.55 7.98
CA ARG A 70 -6.15 -14.74 8.49
C ARG A 70 -7.66 -14.67 8.33
N GLU A 71 -8.23 -13.49 8.15
CA GLU A 71 -9.66 -13.33 7.86
C GLU A 71 -10.10 -14.05 6.56
N TYR A 72 -9.17 -14.26 5.64
CA TYR A 72 -9.41 -15.02 4.40
C TYR A 72 -9.27 -16.52 4.55
N PHE A 73 -8.79 -17.02 5.68
CA PHE A 73 -8.61 -18.45 5.91
C PHE A 73 -9.94 -19.14 6.14
N LYS A 74 -10.17 -20.26 5.45
CA LYS A 74 -11.39 -21.07 5.60
C LYS A 74 -11.54 -21.67 6.98
N LYS A 75 -10.43 -21.94 7.65
CA LYS A 75 -10.38 -22.51 9.00
C LYS A 75 -9.19 -21.97 9.77
N ALA A 76 -9.30 -21.99 11.09
CA ALA A 76 -8.16 -21.65 11.96
C ALA A 76 -7.04 -22.67 11.74
N PRO A 77 -5.79 -22.22 11.53
CA PRO A 77 -4.67 -23.14 11.35
C PRO A 77 -4.33 -23.85 12.67
N GLU A 78 -4.19 -25.16 12.60
CA GLU A 78 -3.64 -25.97 13.68
C GLU A 78 -2.16 -26.24 13.40
N GLY A 79 -1.26 -25.59 14.16
CA GLY A 79 0.16 -25.72 13.93
C GLY A 79 0.67 -24.95 12.70
N ARG A 80 1.56 -25.58 11.93
CA ARG A 80 2.10 -24.95 10.71
C ARG A 80 1.02 -24.80 9.63
N VAL A 81 0.86 -23.60 9.11
CA VAL A 81 -0.14 -23.29 8.11
C VAL A 81 0.24 -23.91 6.76
N ASN A 82 -0.66 -24.73 6.20
CA ASN A 82 -0.57 -25.19 4.82
C ASN A 82 -1.55 -24.39 3.96
N ILE A 83 -1.05 -23.71 2.94
CA ILE A 83 -1.87 -22.83 2.10
C ILE A 83 -3.05 -23.55 1.43
N LYS A 84 -2.89 -24.83 1.07
CA LYS A 84 -3.98 -25.64 0.50
C LYS A 84 -5.15 -25.83 1.46
N ASP A 85 -4.88 -25.89 2.76
CA ASP A 85 -5.89 -26.17 3.77
C ASP A 85 -6.73 -24.93 4.11
N VAL A 86 -6.16 -23.74 3.95
CA VAL A 86 -6.77 -22.49 4.41
C VAL A 86 -7.35 -21.62 3.29
N LEU A 87 -6.96 -21.85 2.04
CA LEU A 87 -7.43 -21.11 0.87
C LEU A 87 -8.02 -22.03 -0.20
N SER A 88 -8.86 -21.47 -1.05
CA SER A 88 -9.46 -22.17 -2.20
C SER A 88 -9.26 -21.41 -3.49
N GLU A 89 -9.09 -22.15 -4.59
CA GLU A 89 -9.23 -21.59 -5.93
C GLU A 89 -10.63 -21.01 -6.12
N GLY A 90 -10.74 -19.88 -6.78
CA GLY A 90 -12.00 -19.16 -6.96
C GLY A 90 -12.36 -18.22 -5.83
N GLN A 91 -11.64 -18.24 -4.72
CA GLN A 91 -11.86 -17.34 -3.59
C GLN A 91 -11.54 -15.90 -3.96
N GLU A 92 -12.40 -14.97 -3.54
CA GLU A 92 -12.20 -13.54 -3.73
C GLU A 92 -11.36 -12.95 -2.58
N VAL A 93 -10.46 -12.06 -2.94
CA VAL A 93 -9.59 -11.36 -1.99
C VAL A 93 -9.43 -9.90 -2.41
N ILE A 94 -9.31 -9.00 -1.45
CA ILE A 94 -8.94 -7.61 -1.70
C ILE A 94 -7.41 -7.53 -1.61
N VAL A 95 -6.79 -7.06 -2.68
CA VAL A 95 -5.32 -7.01 -2.79
C VAL A 95 -4.82 -5.63 -3.17
N GLN A 96 -3.65 -5.31 -2.70
CA GLN A 96 -2.91 -4.10 -3.05
C GLN A 96 -1.62 -4.48 -3.75
N VAL A 97 -1.25 -3.73 -4.78
CA VAL A 97 -0.01 -3.95 -5.50
C VAL A 97 1.17 -3.37 -4.72
N GLU A 98 2.07 -4.23 -4.25
CA GLU A 98 3.32 -3.82 -3.60
C GLU A 98 4.42 -3.52 -4.61
N LYS A 99 4.53 -4.37 -5.63
CA LYS A 99 5.52 -4.22 -6.71
C LYS A 99 4.85 -4.49 -8.04
N GLU A 100 5.10 -3.62 -9.00
CA GLU A 100 4.62 -3.78 -10.36
C GLU A 100 5.27 -4.99 -11.06
N GLU A 101 4.66 -5.43 -12.16
CA GLU A 101 5.24 -6.47 -13.02
C GLU A 101 6.67 -6.13 -13.42
N ARG A 102 7.54 -7.13 -13.35
CA ARG A 102 8.98 -6.97 -13.62
C ARG A 102 9.45 -8.13 -14.48
N GLY A 103 9.93 -7.84 -15.68
CA GLY A 103 10.39 -8.87 -16.59
C GLY A 103 9.30 -9.93 -16.84
N ASN A 104 9.57 -11.19 -16.49
CA ASN A 104 8.62 -12.29 -16.59
C ASN A 104 7.82 -12.55 -15.30
N LYS A 105 7.98 -11.72 -14.27
CA LYS A 105 7.27 -11.85 -13.00
C LYS A 105 6.01 -10.98 -12.99
N GLY A 106 4.90 -11.55 -12.52
CA GLY A 106 3.69 -10.81 -12.23
C GLY A 106 3.85 -9.83 -11.06
N ALA A 107 2.86 -8.97 -10.86
CA ALA A 107 2.85 -8.04 -9.75
C ALA A 107 2.91 -8.77 -8.41
N ALA A 108 3.64 -8.21 -7.44
CA ALA A 108 3.61 -8.67 -6.06
C ALA A 108 2.44 -8.04 -5.33
N LEU A 109 1.61 -8.86 -4.69
CA LEU A 109 0.38 -8.46 -4.04
C LEU A 109 0.43 -8.70 -2.54
N THR A 110 -0.39 -7.96 -1.80
CA THR A 110 -0.65 -8.17 -0.37
C THR A 110 -2.13 -7.95 -0.06
N THR A 111 -2.66 -8.67 0.92
CA THR A 111 -3.99 -8.39 1.48
C THR A 111 -3.94 -7.39 2.64
N PHE A 112 -2.76 -7.09 3.15
CA PHE A 112 -2.58 -6.07 4.20
C PHE A 112 -2.56 -4.68 3.57
N ILE A 113 -3.75 -4.12 3.45
CA ILE A 113 -3.97 -2.83 2.79
C ILE A 113 -3.32 -1.71 3.61
N SER A 114 -2.66 -0.78 2.93
CA SER A 114 -2.12 0.44 3.53
C SER A 114 -2.58 1.66 2.76
N LEU A 115 -3.11 2.65 3.51
CA LEU A 115 -3.59 3.92 2.96
C LEU A 115 -2.70 5.03 3.48
N ALA A 116 -1.93 5.64 2.59
CA ALA A 116 -1.00 6.70 2.97
C ALA A 116 -1.66 8.08 2.89
N GLY A 117 -1.70 8.78 4.03
CA GLY A 117 -2.02 10.18 4.13
C GLY A 117 -0.77 11.05 4.09
N ARG A 118 -0.91 12.30 4.50
CA ARG A 118 0.22 13.24 4.60
C ARG A 118 1.19 12.84 5.71
N TYR A 119 0.64 12.51 6.88
CA TYR A 119 1.41 12.27 8.11
C TYR A 119 1.32 10.84 8.60
N LEU A 120 0.27 10.13 8.23
CA LEU A 120 -0.07 8.81 8.72
C LEU A 120 -0.20 7.79 7.60
N VAL A 121 0.00 6.51 7.96
CA VAL A 121 -0.40 5.37 7.14
C VAL A 121 -1.41 4.57 7.96
N LEU A 122 -2.60 4.38 7.41
CA LEU A 122 -3.65 3.56 8.01
C LEU A 122 -3.61 2.15 7.41
N MET A 123 -3.63 1.14 8.27
CA MET A 123 -3.69 -0.27 7.89
C MET A 123 -4.98 -0.89 8.40
N PRO A 124 -6.07 -0.87 7.60
CA PRO A 124 -7.41 -1.22 8.07
C PRO A 124 -7.57 -2.65 8.59
N ASN A 125 -6.80 -3.59 8.07
CA ASN A 125 -6.92 -5.00 8.42
C ASN A 125 -5.66 -5.57 9.08
N ASN A 126 -4.82 -4.72 9.66
CA ASN A 126 -3.62 -5.15 10.38
C ASN A 126 -3.47 -4.40 11.71
N PRO A 127 -4.20 -4.78 12.76
CA PRO A 127 -4.18 -4.08 14.05
C PRO A 127 -2.84 -4.19 14.78
N ARG A 128 -1.98 -5.14 14.40
CA ARG A 128 -0.64 -5.31 14.96
C ARG A 128 0.38 -4.35 14.37
N ALA A 129 0.10 -3.81 13.17
CA ALA A 129 0.92 -2.77 12.61
C ALA A 129 0.72 -1.50 13.42
N GLY A 130 1.79 -0.82 13.76
CA GLY A 130 1.68 0.42 14.50
C GLY A 130 3.03 0.97 14.87
N GLY A 131 3.02 2.21 15.31
CA GLY A 131 4.18 2.88 15.84
C GLY A 131 4.58 4.14 15.08
N ILE A 132 5.83 4.47 15.23
CA ILE A 132 6.44 5.66 14.68
C ILE A 132 7.57 5.22 13.75
N SER A 133 7.75 5.92 12.64
CA SER A 133 8.85 5.65 11.71
C SER A 133 10.18 5.46 12.45
N ARG A 134 10.94 4.42 12.08
CA ARG A 134 12.26 4.14 12.67
C ARG A 134 13.30 5.24 12.42
N ARG A 135 13.03 6.13 11.48
CA ARG A 135 13.89 7.28 11.17
C ARG A 135 13.78 8.41 12.19
N ILE A 136 12.76 8.35 13.06
CA ILE A 136 12.51 9.35 14.09
C ILE A 136 13.03 8.82 15.43
N GLU A 137 13.88 9.59 16.10
CA GLU A 137 14.55 9.21 17.34
C GLU A 137 14.41 10.29 18.42
N GLY A 138 14.71 9.92 19.68
CA GLY A 138 14.84 10.84 20.80
C GLY A 138 13.53 11.49 21.22
N GLU A 139 13.62 12.78 21.60
CA GLU A 139 12.48 13.55 22.08
C GLU A 139 11.40 13.75 21.02
N GLU A 140 11.79 13.88 19.75
CA GLU A 140 10.85 13.97 18.63
C GLU A 140 9.95 12.74 18.57
N ARG A 141 10.51 11.56 18.84
CA ARG A 141 9.75 10.32 18.91
C ARG A 141 8.76 10.32 20.08
N ASN A 142 9.17 10.84 21.24
CA ASN A 142 8.31 10.95 22.40
C ASN A 142 7.16 11.93 22.19
N GLU A 143 7.41 13.07 21.55
CA GLU A 143 6.40 14.05 21.20
C GLU A 143 5.35 13.46 20.23
N LEU A 144 5.79 12.71 19.23
CA LEU A 144 4.88 12.04 18.30
C LEU A 144 4.07 10.93 19.00
N ARG A 145 4.65 10.22 19.95
CA ARG A 145 3.94 9.22 20.73
C ARG A 145 2.82 9.86 21.55
N GLU A 146 3.06 11.01 22.18
CA GLU A 146 2.03 11.76 22.88
C GLU A 146 0.94 12.25 21.94
N ALA A 147 1.31 12.76 20.76
CA ALA A 147 0.36 13.18 19.73
C ALA A 147 -0.51 12.01 19.25
N LEU A 148 0.09 10.81 19.06
CA LEU A 148 -0.65 9.59 18.71
C LEU A 148 -1.66 9.18 19.78
N ASN A 149 -1.28 9.28 21.05
CA ASN A 149 -2.17 8.92 22.16
C ASN A 149 -3.41 9.82 22.23
N GLY A 150 -3.34 11.02 21.67
CA GLY A 150 -4.46 11.94 21.56
C GLY A 150 -5.41 11.65 20.38
N LEU A 151 -5.07 10.71 19.50
CA LEU A 151 -5.90 10.37 18.34
C LEU A 151 -7.03 9.43 18.72
N VAL A 152 -8.18 9.65 18.09
CA VAL A 152 -9.33 8.75 18.13
C VAL A 152 -9.25 7.85 16.91
N ALA A 153 -8.77 6.62 17.10
CA ALA A 153 -8.59 5.65 16.03
C ALA A 153 -9.33 4.34 16.34
N PRO A 154 -9.84 3.63 15.31
CA PRO A 154 -10.42 2.32 15.50
C PRO A 154 -9.39 1.33 16.08
N ALA A 155 -9.80 0.56 17.10
CA ALA A 155 -8.91 -0.38 17.81
C ALA A 155 -8.48 -1.58 16.96
N ASP A 156 -9.23 -1.88 15.89
CA ASP A 156 -8.99 -2.98 14.98
C ASP A 156 -8.11 -2.62 13.78
N MET A 157 -7.61 -1.40 13.74
CA MET A 157 -6.77 -0.90 12.65
C MET A 157 -5.36 -0.54 13.15
N GLY A 158 -4.36 -0.76 12.29
CA GLY A 158 -3.00 -0.31 12.53
C GLY A 158 -2.78 1.11 12.04
N LEU A 159 -1.93 1.85 12.73
CA LEU A 159 -1.63 3.23 12.40
C LEU A 159 -0.14 3.51 12.58
N ILE A 160 0.50 4.05 11.56
CA ILE A 160 1.92 4.38 11.56
C ILE A 160 2.10 5.88 11.30
N VAL A 161 2.94 6.53 12.09
CA VAL A 161 3.32 7.93 11.84
C VAL A 161 4.53 8.00 10.93
N ARG A 162 4.38 8.75 9.85
CA ARG A 162 5.45 9.02 8.89
C ARG A 162 6.38 10.12 9.38
N THR A 163 7.58 10.20 8.77
CA THR A 163 8.54 11.28 9.07
C THR A 163 7.96 12.68 8.84
N ALA A 164 7.06 12.82 7.87
CA ALA A 164 6.35 14.09 7.61
C ALA A 164 5.45 14.55 8.76
N GLY A 165 5.14 13.64 9.71
CA GLY A 165 4.37 13.98 10.92
C GLY A 165 5.16 14.72 11.99
N LEU A 166 6.48 14.85 11.83
CA LEU A 166 7.32 15.61 12.75
C LEU A 166 6.83 17.05 12.91
N GLY A 167 6.66 17.48 14.16
CA GLY A 167 6.22 18.83 14.47
C GLY A 167 4.75 19.09 14.23
N ARG A 168 3.96 18.07 13.90
CA ARG A 168 2.51 18.19 13.68
C ARG A 168 1.74 17.92 14.97
N SER A 169 0.65 18.68 15.13
CA SER A 169 -0.23 18.52 16.28
C SER A 169 -1.12 17.28 16.16
N SER A 170 -1.69 16.82 17.29
CA SER A 170 -2.70 15.76 17.29
C SER A 170 -3.89 16.12 16.41
N GLU A 171 -4.30 17.39 16.38
CA GLU A 171 -5.40 17.87 15.56
C GLU A 171 -5.13 17.71 14.05
N GLU A 172 -3.94 18.09 13.60
CA GLU A 172 -3.52 17.91 12.19
C GLU A 172 -3.47 16.42 11.81
N MET A 173 -2.96 15.58 12.69
CA MET A 173 -2.93 14.14 12.47
C MET A 173 -4.34 13.53 12.48
N GLN A 174 -5.24 14.03 13.33
CA GLN A 174 -6.63 13.58 13.37
C GLN A 174 -7.34 13.88 12.05
N TRP A 175 -7.11 15.05 11.47
CA TRP A 175 -7.68 15.38 10.15
C TRP A 175 -7.20 14.43 9.06
N ASP A 176 -5.91 14.08 9.08
CA ASP A 176 -5.34 13.12 8.14
C ASP A 176 -5.96 11.74 8.32
N LEU A 177 -6.10 11.29 9.56
CA LEU A 177 -6.76 10.01 9.90
C LEU A 177 -8.23 9.99 9.47
N ASP A 178 -8.99 11.06 9.74
CA ASP A 178 -10.40 11.15 9.37
C ASP A 178 -10.59 11.06 7.86
N TYR A 179 -9.69 11.67 7.09
CA TYR A 179 -9.66 11.54 5.64
C TYR A 179 -9.41 10.09 5.19
N LEU A 180 -8.42 9.43 5.79
CA LEU A 180 -8.08 8.03 5.44
C LEU A 180 -9.22 7.06 5.78
N LEU A 181 -9.97 7.33 6.86
CA LEU A 181 -11.11 6.50 7.26
C LEU A 181 -12.31 6.61 6.31
N GLN A 182 -12.34 7.62 5.46
CA GLN A 182 -13.39 7.80 4.45
C GLN A 182 -13.11 7.06 3.14
N LEU A 183 -11.88 6.61 2.92
CA LEU A 183 -11.50 5.90 1.71
C LEU A 183 -11.93 4.44 1.75
#